data_5532e6f81fc2136f715d7d91c651aa24
#
_entry.id   5532e6f81fc2136f715d7d91c651aa24
#
_cell.length_a   1.000
_cell.length_b   1.000
_cell.length_c   1.000
_cell.angle_alpha   90.00
_cell.angle_beta   90.00
_cell.angle_gamma   90.00
#
_symmetry.space_group_name_H-M   'P 1'
#
loop_
_entity.id
_entity.type
_entity.pdbx_description
1 polymer ?
#
loop_
_entity_poly.entity_id
_entity_poly.type
_entity_poly.pdbx_seq_one_letter_code
_entity_poly.pdbx_strand_id
1 'polypeptide(L)'
;MKYDFTSIIDRHGRDFIAVDGLKGDGFSPAPPKEGFEAIPMWVADMNFPTVPTIQQAIIGRASHPAFGYFEAPPEYYKAIIRWQETRHGVTGLKPRHIGYENGVLGGVISALNCICSRGDNVPFPLIKDIVG
;
A
#
# COMPACT_ATOMS: atom_id res chain seq x y z
N MET A 1 -24.88 5.14 -0.44
CA MET A 1 -24.44 3.87 -1.08
C MET A 1 -23.85 3.00 0.01
N LYS A 2 -24.31 1.77 0.17
CA LYS A 2 -23.73 0.84 1.15
C LYS A 2 -22.58 0.11 0.46
N TYR A 3 -21.38 0.22 1.01
CA TYR A 3 -20.21 -0.50 0.50
C TYR A 3 -20.22 -1.94 1.01
N ASP A 4 -19.67 -2.86 0.20
CA ASP A 4 -19.49 -4.25 0.58
C ASP A 4 -18.08 -4.43 1.17
N PHE A 5 -18.01 -4.65 2.46
CA PHE A 5 -16.78 -4.95 3.20
C PHE A 5 -16.85 -6.34 3.87
N THR A 6 -17.81 -7.17 3.46
CA THR A 6 -18.06 -8.48 4.06
C THR A 6 -17.85 -9.63 3.09
N SER A 7 -18.01 -9.40 1.79
CA SER A 7 -17.76 -10.42 0.78
C SER A 7 -16.27 -10.67 0.60
N ILE A 8 -15.89 -11.94 0.62
CA ILE A 8 -14.54 -12.40 0.29
C ILE A 8 -14.49 -12.64 -1.21
N ILE A 9 -13.53 -12.01 -1.88
CA ILE A 9 -13.30 -12.17 -3.32
C ILE A 9 -12.27 -13.28 -3.52
N ASP A 10 -12.59 -14.25 -4.37
CA ASP A 10 -11.60 -15.18 -4.87
C ASP A 10 -10.62 -14.45 -5.82
N ARG A 11 -9.37 -14.40 -5.42
CA ARG A 11 -8.28 -13.72 -6.14
C ARG A 11 -7.19 -14.67 -6.63
N HIS A 12 -7.41 -15.99 -6.53
CA HIS A 12 -6.43 -16.96 -7.02
C HIS A 12 -6.13 -16.73 -8.50
N GLY A 13 -4.84 -16.75 -8.86
CA GLY A 13 -4.38 -16.48 -10.21
C GLY A 13 -4.62 -15.05 -10.71
N ARG A 14 -4.83 -14.10 -9.80
CA ARG A 14 -5.05 -12.68 -10.08
C ARG A 14 -4.10 -11.79 -9.28
N ASP A 15 -2.82 -12.13 -9.31
CA ASP A 15 -1.75 -11.41 -8.60
C ASP A 15 -1.95 -11.36 -7.06
N PHE A 16 -2.55 -12.40 -6.51
CA PHE A 16 -2.82 -12.50 -5.08
C PHE A 16 -1.64 -13.12 -4.34
N ILE A 17 -0.59 -12.33 -4.10
CA ILE A 17 0.64 -12.80 -3.46
C ILE A 17 0.38 -13.49 -2.12
N ALA A 18 -0.63 -13.07 -1.38
CA ALA A 18 -0.95 -13.62 -0.07
C ALA A 18 -1.29 -15.12 -0.11
N VAL A 19 -1.77 -15.63 -1.24
CA VAL A 19 -2.10 -17.05 -1.46
C VAL A 19 -1.23 -17.65 -2.55
N ASP A 20 -1.17 -17.01 -3.74
CA ASP A 20 -0.41 -17.53 -4.89
C ASP A 20 1.11 -17.50 -4.65
N GLY A 21 1.56 -16.69 -3.69
CA GLY A 21 2.97 -16.53 -3.33
C GLY A 21 3.48 -17.47 -2.23
N LEU A 22 2.68 -18.41 -1.75
CA LEU A 22 3.07 -19.33 -0.68
C LEU A 22 4.06 -20.38 -1.21
N LYS A 23 5.34 -20.25 -0.86
CA LYS A 23 6.43 -21.10 -1.36
C LYS A 23 7.29 -21.73 -0.28
N GLY A 24 7.26 -21.21 0.95
CA GLY A 24 8.15 -21.65 2.03
C GLY A 24 9.62 -21.39 1.75
N ASP A 25 9.93 -20.31 1.06
CA ASP A 25 11.27 -19.94 0.58
C ASP A 25 12.05 -19.02 1.55
N GLY A 26 11.56 -18.86 2.77
CA GLY A 26 12.11 -17.97 3.79
C GLY A 26 11.62 -16.51 3.70
N PHE A 27 11.05 -16.12 2.58
CA PHE A 27 10.33 -14.86 2.42
C PHE A 27 8.82 -15.04 2.60
N SER A 28 8.26 -16.05 1.96
CA SER A 28 6.85 -16.41 2.08
C SER A 28 6.65 -17.64 2.98
N PRO A 29 5.52 -17.73 3.69
CA PRO A 29 5.15 -18.94 4.42
C PRO A 29 5.05 -20.16 3.49
N ALA A 30 5.16 -21.34 4.09
CA ALA A 30 4.90 -22.57 3.38
C ALA A 30 3.42 -22.68 2.98
N PRO A 31 3.10 -23.39 1.88
CA PRO A 31 1.73 -23.74 1.55
C PRO A 31 1.04 -24.47 2.71
N PRO A 32 -0.30 -24.41 2.79
CA PRO A 32 -1.04 -25.16 3.79
C PRO A 32 -0.80 -26.67 3.63
N LYS A 33 -1.01 -27.42 4.71
CA LYS A 33 -0.99 -28.88 4.65
C LYS A 33 -2.09 -29.39 3.72
N GLU A 34 -1.87 -30.55 3.14
CA GLU A 34 -2.85 -31.20 2.28
C GLU A 34 -4.21 -31.31 2.99
N GLY A 35 -5.29 -30.98 2.29
CA GLY A 35 -6.67 -30.95 2.81
C GLY A 35 -7.07 -29.66 3.54
N PHE A 36 -6.19 -28.67 3.64
CA PHE A 36 -6.50 -27.37 4.23
C PHE A 36 -6.43 -26.25 3.19
N GLU A 37 -7.32 -25.29 3.32
CA GLU A 37 -7.27 -24.06 2.54
C GLU A 37 -6.30 -23.03 3.17
N ALA A 38 -5.69 -22.19 2.33
CA ALA A 38 -4.84 -21.11 2.82
C ALA A 38 -5.68 -19.98 3.41
N ILE A 39 -5.38 -19.60 4.65
CA ILE A 39 -5.90 -18.38 5.27
C ILE A 39 -4.75 -17.37 5.31
N PRO A 40 -4.73 -16.39 4.40
CA PRO A 40 -3.60 -15.45 4.30
C PRO A 40 -3.61 -14.47 5.47
N MET A 41 -2.54 -14.47 6.26
CA MET A 41 -2.35 -13.58 7.41
C MET A 41 -0.95 -12.94 7.46
N TRP A 42 -0.13 -13.09 6.43
CA TRP A 42 1.26 -12.65 6.41
C TRP A 42 1.50 -11.37 5.59
N VAL A 43 0.56 -11.03 4.71
CA VAL A 43 0.59 -9.79 3.92
C VAL A 43 -0.57 -8.90 4.36
N ALA A 44 -0.30 -7.61 4.57
CA ALA A 44 -1.32 -6.63 4.87
C ALA A 44 -2.15 -6.32 3.60
N ASP A 45 -3.02 -7.23 3.24
CA ASP A 45 -3.91 -7.14 2.08
C ASP A 45 -5.37 -7.38 2.51
N MET A 46 -6.30 -6.91 1.70
CA MET A 46 -7.73 -7.00 1.99
C MET A 46 -8.42 -7.98 1.05
N ASN A 47 -9.30 -8.80 1.61
CA ASN A 47 -10.03 -9.83 0.86
C ASN A 47 -11.42 -9.37 0.40
N PHE A 48 -11.85 -8.16 0.75
CA PHE A 48 -13.12 -7.59 0.33
C PHE A 48 -12.94 -6.55 -0.79
N PRO A 49 -14.01 -6.24 -1.56
CA PRO A 49 -13.95 -5.30 -2.66
C PRO A 49 -13.50 -3.90 -2.22
N THR A 50 -12.67 -3.26 -3.03
CA THR A 50 -12.44 -1.81 -2.87
C THR A 50 -13.70 -1.02 -3.20
N VAL A 51 -13.79 0.20 -2.70
CA VAL A 51 -14.96 1.05 -2.96
C VAL A 51 -15.09 1.37 -4.45
N PRO A 52 -16.30 1.31 -5.02
CA PRO A 52 -16.52 1.48 -6.47
C PRO A 52 -16.01 2.79 -7.04
N THR A 53 -15.98 3.85 -6.23
CA THR A 53 -15.47 5.17 -6.65
C THR A 53 -14.00 5.16 -7.02
N ILE A 54 -13.17 4.35 -6.36
CA ILE A 54 -11.75 4.19 -6.71
C ILE A 54 -11.63 3.49 -8.05
N GLN A 55 -12.35 2.37 -8.24
CA GLN A 55 -12.35 1.63 -9.50
C GLN A 55 -12.80 2.52 -10.67
N GLN A 56 -13.87 3.27 -10.50
CA GLN A 56 -14.40 4.18 -11.52
C GLN A 56 -13.40 5.30 -11.87
N ALA A 57 -12.70 5.85 -10.89
CA ALA A 57 -11.69 6.86 -11.12
C ALA A 57 -10.51 6.32 -11.94
N ILE A 58 -10.07 5.09 -11.66
CA ILE A 58 -9.00 4.41 -12.41
C ILE A 58 -9.45 4.15 -13.86
N ILE A 59 -10.67 3.61 -14.06
CA ILE A 59 -11.24 3.37 -15.39
C ILE A 59 -11.35 4.68 -16.16
N GLY A 60 -11.87 5.73 -15.54
CA GLY A 60 -11.99 7.05 -16.15
C GLY A 60 -10.65 7.61 -16.60
N ARG A 61 -9.59 7.46 -15.80
CA ARG A 61 -8.24 7.88 -16.20
C ARG A 61 -7.67 6.99 -17.31
N ALA A 62 -7.87 5.67 -17.23
CA ALA A 62 -7.39 4.71 -18.21
C ALA A 62 -8.08 4.83 -19.58
N SER A 63 -9.29 5.38 -19.63
CA SER A 63 -10.00 5.65 -20.88
C SER A 63 -9.32 6.71 -21.75
N HIS A 64 -8.47 7.55 -21.19
CA HIS A 64 -7.66 8.48 -21.96
C HIS A 64 -6.40 7.76 -22.46
N PRO A 65 -6.18 7.68 -23.79
CA PRO A 65 -5.17 6.79 -24.37
C PRO A 65 -3.72 7.25 -24.20
N ALA A 66 -3.47 8.46 -23.72
CA ALA A 66 -2.12 8.99 -23.55
C ALA A 66 -1.64 8.82 -22.10
N PHE A 67 -0.51 8.15 -21.96
CA PHE A 67 0.20 7.95 -20.69
C PHE A 67 1.61 8.53 -20.85
N GLY A 68 1.81 9.75 -20.40
CA GLY A 68 3.07 10.45 -20.48
C GLY A 68 3.49 11.01 -19.13
N TYR A 69 4.44 11.92 -19.16
CA TYR A 69 4.79 12.68 -17.97
C TYR A 69 3.59 13.45 -17.46
N PHE A 70 3.45 13.53 -16.15
CA PHE A 70 2.35 14.24 -15.50
C PHE A 70 2.87 15.10 -14.36
N GLU A 71 2.12 16.12 -14.02
CA GLU A 71 2.26 16.90 -12.81
C GLU A 71 1.10 16.56 -11.87
N ALA A 72 1.38 16.39 -10.58
CA ALA A 72 0.35 16.11 -9.61
C ALA A 72 -0.62 17.30 -9.52
N PRO A 73 -1.93 17.10 -9.77
CA PRO A 73 -2.90 18.17 -9.76
C PRO A 73 -3.10 18.73 -8.34
N PRO A 74 -3.55 19.99 -8.21
CA PRO A 74 -3.81 20.61 -6.90
C PRO A 74 -4.76 19.78 -6.01
N GLU A 75 -5.68 19.05 -6.61
CA GLU A 75 -6.66 18.18 -5.93
C GLU A 75 -5.99 17.04 -5.17
N TYR A 76 -4.87 16.53 -5.68
CA TYR A 76 -4.06 15.52 -5.00
C TYR A 76 -3.57 16.03 -3.63
N TYR A 77 -2.95 17.20 -3.62
CA TYR A 77 -2.46 17.80 -2.38
C TYR A 77 -3.59 18.18 -1.43
N LYS A 78 -4.69 18.74 -1.95
CA LYS A 78 -5.87 19.06 -1.15
C LYS A 78 -6.48 17.83 -0.49
N ALA A 79 -6.54 16.71 -1.20
CA ALA A 79 -7.07 15.46 -0.65
C ALA A 79 -6.22 14.94 0.52
N ILE A 80 -4.89 14.96 0.39
CA ILE A 80 -3.96 14.55 1.45
C ILE A 80 -4.07 15.49 2.66
N ILE A 81 -4.03 16.81 2.44
CA ILE A 81 -4.14 17.80 3.51
C ILE A 81 -5.46 17.61 4.28
N ARG A 82 -6.58 17.52 3.55
CA ARG A 82 -7.90 17.29 4.17
C ARG A 82 -7.93 15.97 4.95
N TRP A 83 -7.33 14.91 4.47
CA TRP A 83 -7.27 13.65 5.19
C TRP A 83 -6.52 13.78 6.51
N GLN A 84 -5.34 14.39 6.49
CA GLN A 84 -4.54 14.61 7.69
C GLN A 84 -5.26 15.50 8.71
N GLU A 85 -5.91 16.55 8.23
CA GLU A 85 -6.70 17.46 9.08
C GLU A 85 -7.89 16.75 9.72
N THR A 86 -8.70 16.06 8.91
CA THR A 86 -9.96 15.45 9.38
C THR A 86 -9.80 14.16 10.16
N ARG A 87 -8.73 13.39 9.90
CA ARG A 87 -8.52 12.09 10.52
C ARG A 87 -7.47 12.10 11.62
N HIS A 88 -6.51 13.00 11.54
CA HIS A 88 -5.38 13.03 12.47
C HIS A 88 -5.24 14.37 13.20
N GLY A 89 -6.10 15.36 12.93
CA GLY A 89 -6.05 16.69 13.56
C GLY A 89 -4.80 17.50 13.18
N VAL A 90 -4.08 17.11 12.12
CA VAL A 90 -2.88 17.82 11.68
C VAL A 90 -3.28 19.05 10.89
N THR A 91 -2.98 20.23 11.41
CA THR A 91 -3.29 21.53 10.78
C THR A 91 -2.05 22.19 10.21
N GLY A 92 -2.24 23.13 9.29
CA GLY A 92 -1.16 23.95 8.74
C GLY A 92 -0.31 23.27 7.66
N LEU A 93 -0.68 22.08 7.20
CA LEU A 93 -0.01 21.44 6.06
C LEU A 93 -0.21 22.25 4.78
N LYS A 94 0.85 22.30 3.98
CA LYS A 94 0.88 22.96 2.67
C LYS A 94 1.42 21.99 1.63
N PRO A 95 1.13 22.17 0.33
CA PRO A 95 1.63 21.29 -0.73
C PRO A 95 3.16 21.06 -0.67
N ARG A 96 3.94 22.06 -0.32
CA ARG A 96 5.40 21.94 -0.19
C ARG A 96 5.88 21.01 0.92
N HIS A 97 4.99 20.58 1.82
CA HIS A 97 5.30 19.61 2.88
C HIS A 97 5.01 18.16 2.46
N ILE A 98 4.56 17.98 1.21
CA ILE A 98 4.13 16.68 0.69
C ILE A 98 5.05 16.33 -0.47
N GLY A 99 5.81 15.24 -0.32
CA GLY A 99 6.59 14.61 -1.37
C GLY A 99 5.95 13.31 -1.83
N TYR A 100 6.22 12.92 -3.06
CA TYR A 100 5.85 11.61 -3.58
C TYR A 100 7.02 10.65 -3.43
N GLU A 101 6.73 9.48 -2.89
CA GLU A 101 7.68 8.37 -2.82
C GLU A 101 7.05 7.08 -3.35
N ASN A 102 7.88 6.22 -3.89
CA ASN A 102 7.42 4.94 -4.45
C ASN A 102 7.26 3.89 -3.34
N GLY A 103 6.20 4.04 -2.57
CA GLY A 103 5.89 3.17 -1.44
C GLY A 103 6.62 3.55 -0.14
N VAL A 104 6.22 2.90 0.96
CA VAL A 104 6.75 3.18 2.30
C VAL A 104 8.25 2.93 2.40
N LEU A 105 8.75 1.85 1.80
CA LEU A 105 10.18 1.53 1.80
C LEU A 105 11.01 2.58 1.06
N GLY A 106 10.49 3.11 -0.05
CA GLY A 106 11.11 4.25 -0.74
C GLY A 106 11.23 5.45 0.18
N GLY A 107 10.14 5.82 0.86
CA GLY A 107 10.13 6.93 1.82
C GLY A 107 11.10 6.73 2.99
N VAL A 108 11.20 5.51 3.52
CA VAL A 108 12.18 5.17 4.57
C VAL A 108 13.61 5.37 4.07
N ILE A 109 13.93 4.85 2.87
CA ILE A 109 15.27 4.98 2.28
C ILE A 109 15.60 6.46 2.02
N SER A 110 14.66 7.23 1.48
CA SER A 110 14.85 8.66 1.25
C SER A 110 15.11 9.42 2.54
N ALA A 111 14.35 9.13 3.60
CA ALA A 111 14.57 9.72 4.91
C ALA A 111 15.95 9.36 5.48
N LEU A 112 16.34 8.09 5.42
CA LEU A 112 17.66 7.64 5.90
C LEU A 112 18.80 8.32 5.15
N ASN A 113 18.69 8.46 3.84
CA ASN A 113 19.70 9.17 3.03
C ASN A 113 19.84 10.65 3.40
N CYS A 114 18.79 11.26 3.93
CA CYS A 114 18.82 12.67 4.36
C CYS A 114 19.39 12.87 5.75
N ILE A 115 19.20 11.91 6.69
CA ILE A 115 19.48 12.09 8.10
C ILE A 115 20.62 11.22 8.64
N CYS A 116 21.03 10.17 7.90
CA CYS A 116 22.08 9.25 8.33
C CYS A 116 23.36 9.44 7.53
N SER A 117 24.49 9.19 8.18
CA SER A 117 25.81 9.09 7.61
C SER A 117 26.29 7.65 7.54
N ARG A 118 27.31 7.39 6.73
CA ARG A 118 27.90 6.03 6.63
C ARG A 118 28.47 5.60 7.99
N GLY A 119 27.97 4.49 8.50
CA GLY A 119 28.36 3.95 9.80
C GLY A 119 27.35 4.20 10.92
N ASP A 120 26.32 5.01 10.68
CA ASP A 120 25.25 5.20 11.65
C ASP A 120 24.44 3.92 11.83
N ASN A 121 24.08 3.64 13.08
CA ASN A 121 23.19 2.55 13.42
C ASN A 121 21.75 3.07 13.43
N VAL A 122 20.91 2.49 12.57
CA VAL A 122 19.47 2.73 12.58
C VAL A 122 18.81 1.58 13.33
N PRO A 123 18.37 1.78 14.60
CA PRO A 123 17.61 0.75 15.28
C PRO A 123 16.27 0.59 14.59
N PHE A 124 16.12 -0.45 13.79
CA PHE A 124 14.84 -0.89 13.28
C PHE A 124 14.16 -1.69 14.37
N PRO A 125 13.05 -1.23 14.95
CA PRO A 125 12.21 -2.12 15.74
C PRO A 125 11.76 -3.21 14.75
N LEU A 126 12.24 -4.40 15.03
CA LEU A 126 12.21 -5.59 14.21
C LEU A 126 10.96 -5.69 13.31
N ILE A 127 11.17 -5.50 12.03
CA ILE A 127 10.34 -6.07 10.97
C ILE A 127 10.31 -7.62 11.05
N LYS A 128 11.08 -8.22 11.93
CA LYS A 128 11.10 -9.67 12.17
C LYS A 128 9.70 -10.23 12.50
N ASP A 129 8.84 -9.43 13.11
CA ASP A 129 7.46 -9.82 13.41
C ASP A 129 6.47 -9.52 12.26
N ILE A 130 6.94 -8.89 11.17
CA ILE A 130 6.14 -8.63 9.97
C ILE A 130 6.52 -9.59 8.83
N VAL A 131 7.69 -10.21 8.89
CA VAL A 131 8.25 -11.08 7.85
C VAL A 131 8.78 -12.42 8.41
N GLY A 132 8.55 -12.73 9.67
CA GLY A 132 9.00 -13.95 10.33
C GLY A 132 7.91 -14.98 10.46
#